data_02e6e75a823427e365ceb4ed963fd399
#
_entry.id   02e6e75a823427e365ceb4ed963fd399
#
_cell.length_a   1.000
_cell.length_b   1.000
_cell.length_c   1.000
_cell.angle_alpha   90.00
_cell.angle_beta   90.00
_cell.angle_gamma   90.00
#
_symmetry.space_group_name_H-M   'P 1'
#
loop_
_entity.id
_entity.type
_entity.pdbx_description
1 polymer ?
#
loop_
_entity_poly.entity_id
_entity_poly.type
_entity_poly.pdbx_seq_one_letter_code
_entity_poly.pdbx_strand_id
1 'polypeptide(L)'
;DDRVAGDPPNFAPNARNIAHFDVDVSEIGKVKSVSWHHVGVLARDLEDMLAFGERIGFDKDFSSWHEEIAVLKNRHRMNYDRDSDLIQPYAVIEEINKIAGGKAFISTGVGQHQMWAAQYFDFREPRLWLTSGSMGTMGFGLPAAIGAQFAHRDRLVIDIDGDGSMRMNIGELDTATTYGLPVKVVVFNNYGDGRVRQWQKLFYQGRMSGSDKSLHSKDFVRTAEADGFKFARRLDRKEDTGSMVREFIEFDGPAFLEVIIDPDAGVYPMVGPGLSYDKMITGDFIEARDKPSDDQPGPSEMF
;
A
#
# COMPACT_ATOMS: atom_id res chain seq x y z
N ASP A 1 0.11 -15.55 -9.25
CA ASP A 1 0.41 -15.28 -7.84
C ASP A 1 -0.78 -15.71 -6.99
N ASP A 2 -0.54 -16.54 -5.99
CA ASP A 2 -1.55 -17.03 -5.04
C ASP A 2 -2.23 -15.89 -4.25
N ARG A 3 -1.52 -14.82 -3.96
CA ARG A 3 -2.08 -13.64 -3.28
C ARG A 3 -3.10 -12.91 -4.14
N VAL A 4 -2.93 -12.92 -5.46
CA VAL A 4 -3.88 -12.31 -6.39
C VAL A 4 -5.06 -13.26 -6.62
N ALA A 5 -4.80 -14.55 -6.75
CA ALA A 5 -5.87 -15.52 -6.99
C ALA A 5 -6.78 -15.73 -5.76
N GLY A 6 -6.27 -15.51 -4.53
CA GLY A 6 -7.01 -15.78 -3.30
C GLY A 6 -7.39 -17.24 -3.21
N ASP A 7 -8.69 -17.53 -3.35
CA ASP A 7 -9.21 -18.89 -3.51
C ASP A 7 -9.21 -19.30 -5.01
N PRO A 8 -8.25 -20.12 -5.49
CA PRO A 8 -8.07 -20.39 -6.91
C PRO A 8 -9.31 -20.95 -7.63
N PRO A 9 -10.13 -21.83 -7.06
CA PRO A 9 -11.37 -22.27 -7.68
C PRO A 9 -12.33 -21.13 -8.01
N ASN A 10 -12.43 -20.15 -7.12
CA ASN A 10 -13.34 -19.02 -7.25
C ASN A 10 -12.70 -17.76 -7.89
N PHE A 11 -11.42 -17.81 -8.27
CA PHE A 11 -10.81 -16.76 -9.06
C PHE A 11 -11.27 -16.85 -10.51
N ALA A 12 -11.90 -15.78 -11.01
CA ALA A 12 -12.44 -15.69 -12.37
C ALA A 12 -13.30 -16.92 -12.77
N PRO A 13 -14.31 -17.33 -11.97
CA PRO A 13 -15.04 -18.59 -12.19
C PRO A 13 -15.85 -18.58 -13.49
N ASN A 14 -16.22 -17.40 -13.99
CA ASN A 14 -17.00 -17.22 -15.21
C ASN A 14 -16.14 -16.98 -16.47
N ALA A 15 -14.82 -16.92 -16.34
CA ALA A 15 -13.93 -16.76 -17.48
C ALA A 15 -13.95 -18.03 -18.35
N ARG A 16 -14.32 -17.88 -19.63
CA ARG A 16 -14.30 -19.00 -20.60
C ARG A 16 -12.89 -19.43 -20.94
N ASN A 17 -11.98 -18.46 -21.04
CA ASN A 17 -10.58 -18.68 -21.36
C ASN A 17 -9.71 -17.83 -20.44
N ILE A 18 -8.58 -18.39 -20.04
CA ILE A 18 -7.55 -17.70 -19.29
C ILE A 18 -6.26 -17.83 -20.09
N ALA A 19 -5.67 -16.71 -20.47
CA ALA A 19 -4.36 -16.65 -21.11
C ALA A 19 -3.30 -16.26 -20.06
N HIS A 20 -2.17 -16.97 -20.06
CA HIS A 20 -1.07 -16.73 -19.13
C HIS A 20 0.21 -16.37 -19.90
N PHE A 21 0.76 -15.22 -19.62
CA PHE A 21 2.04 -14.78 -20.15
C PHE A 21 3.04 -14.73 -19.00
N ASP A 22 4.16 -15.38 -19.14
CA ASP A 22 5.24 -15.32 -18.15
C ASP A 22 6.59 -15.55 -18.83
N VAL A 23 7.65 -15.03 -18.26
CA VAL A 23 9.02 -15.28 -18.71
C VAL A 23 9.53 -16.62 -18.18
N ASP A 24 8.96 -17.12 -17.10
CA ASP A 24 9.32 -18.39 -16.45
C ASP A 24 8.26 -19.46 -16.74
N VAL A 25 8.68 -20.49 -17.49
CA VAL A 25 7.82 -21.63 -17.83
C VAL A 25 7.26 -22.35 -16.58
N SER A 26 7.98 -22.33 -15.46
CA SER A 26 7.56 -22.99 -14.22
C SER A 26 6.38 -22.30 -13.52
N GLU A 27 6.09 -21.06 -13.87
CA GLU A 27 4.95 -20.31 -13.34
C GLU A 27 3.65 -20.58 -14.12
N ILE A 28 3.76 -21.11 -15.34
CA ILE A 28 2.59 -21.35 -16.20
C ILE A 28 1.63 -22.36 -15.56
N GLY A 29 0.40 -21.91 -15.32
CA GLY A 29 -0.66 -22.77 -14.78
C GLY A 29 -0.47 -23.22 -13.33
N LYS A 30 0.51 -22.67 -12.61
CA LYS A 30 0.88 -23.08 -11.25
C LYS A 30 -0.25 -22.88 -10.23
N VAL A 31 -0.98 -21.79 -10.33
CA VAL A 31 -2.08 -21.45 -9.39
C VAL A 31 -3.44 -21.72 -10.01
N LYS A 32 -3.62 -21.42 -11.30
CA LYS A 32 -4.88 -21.57 -12.03
C LYS A 32 -4.64 -22.23 -13.37
N SER A 33 -5.46 -23.20 -13.72
CA SER A 33 -5.42 -23.82 -15.06
C SER A 33 -5.68 -22.78 -16.14
N VAL A 34 -4.91 -22.82 -17.21
CA VAL A 34 -4.98 -21.86 -18.30
C VAL A 34 -5.38 -22.54 -19.61
N SER A 35 -6.13 -21.82 -20.44
CA SER A 35 -6.57 -22.30 -21.76
C SER A 35 -5.47 -22.15 -22.81
N TRP A 36 -4.61 -21.15 -22.62
CA TRP A 36 -3.52 -20.81 -23.52
C TRP A 36 -2.40 -20.12 -22.74
N HIS A 37 -1.17 -20.28 -23.19
CA HIS A 37 -0.04 -19.60 -22.57
C HIS A 37 1.04 -19.23 -23.59
N HIS A 38 1.86 -18.26 -23.22
CA HIS A 38 3.06 -17.90 -23.93
C HIS A 38 4.19 -17.64 -22.93
N VAL A 39 5.36 -18.18 -23.22
CA VAL A 39 6.58 -17.95 -22.43
C VAL A 39 7.44 -16.93 -23.17
N GLY A 40 7.52 -15.71 -22.65
CA GLY A 40 8.17 -14.60 -23.31
C GLY A 40 8.33 -13.36 -22.43
N VAL A 41 8.87 -12.31 -23.02
CA VAL A 41 9.00 -11.01 -22.34
C VAL A 41 7.73 -10.20 -22.58
N LEU A 42 6.94 -10.01 -21.54
CA LEU A 42 5.61 -9.39 -21.59
C LEU A 42 5.54 -8.09 -22.39
N ALA A 43 6.57 -7.24 -22.33
CA ALA A 43 6.59 -6.00 -23.09
C ALA A 43 6.53 -6.24 -24.62
N ARG A 44 7.29 -7.23 -25.11
CA ARG A 44 7.27 -7.64 -26.53
C ARG A 44 5.98 -8.32 -26.91
N ASP A 45 5.48 -9.17 -26.02
CA ASP A 45 4.22 -9.89 -26.24
C ASP A 45 3.05 -8.91 -26.38
N LEU A 46 3.03 -7.84 -25.56
CA LEU A 46 2.03 -6.78 -25.67
C LEU A 46 2.15 -5.96 -26.96
N GLU A 47 3.39 -5.63 -27.38
CA GLU A 47 3.63 -4.98 -28.68
C GLU A 47 3.11 -5.84 -29.84
N ASP A 48 3.40 -7.13 -29.84
CA ASP A 48 2.93 -8.08 -30.85
C ASP A 48 1.40 -8.22 -30.84
N MET A 49 0.79 -8.24 -29.66
CA MET A 49 -0.68 -8.27 -29.52
C MET A 49 -1.34 -7.01 -30.07
N LEU A 50 -0.77 -5.84 -29.83
CA LEU A 50 -1.27 -4.58 -30.38
C LEU A 50 -1.18 -4.59 -31.91
N ALA A 51 -0.01 -4.93 -32.46
CA ALA A 51 0.19 -5.04 -33.93
C ALA A 51 -0.75 -6.08 -34.56
N PHE A 52 -1.00 -7.20 -33.87
CA PHE A 52 -1.97 -8.19 -34.34
C PHE A 52 -3.39 -7.64 -34.33
N GLY A 53 -3.78 -6.94 -33.26
CA GLY A 53 -5.10 -6.32 -33.13
C GLY A 53 -5.38 -5.32 -34.27
N GLU A 54 -4.41 -4.46 -34.57
CA GLU A 54 -4.48 -3.53 -35.70
C GLU A 54 -4.65 -4.27 -37.03
N ARG A 55 -3.85 -5.32 -37.28
CA ARG A 55 -3.91 -6.10 -38.50
C ARG A 55 -5.25 -6.77 -38.75
N ILE A 56 -5.93 -7.23 -37.70
CA ILE A 56 -7.27 -7.88 -37.81
C ILE A 56 -8.42 -6.89 -37.69
N GLY A 57 -8.11 -5.59 -37.58
CA GLY A 57 -9.15 -4.55 -37.42
C GLY A 57 -9.91 -4.71 -36.09
N PHE A 58 -9.21 -5.08 -35.01
CA PHE A 58 -9.86 -5.18 -33.69
C PHE A 58 -10.22 -3.79 -33.20
N ASP A 59 -11.49 -3.46 -33.37
CA ASP A 59 -12.08 -2.20 -32.90
C ASP A 59 -13.35 -2.55 -32.11
N LYS A 60 -13.22 -2.61 -30.79
CA LYS A 60 -14.33 -2.90 -29.88
C LYS A 60 -14.60 -1.71 -28.99
N ASP A 61 -15.84 -1.30 -28.96
CA ASP A 61 -16.31 -0.30 -28.02
C ASP A 61 -16.54 -0.93 -26.64
N PHE A 62 -15.80 -0.46 -25.64
CA PHE A 62 -15.91 -0.86 -24.24
C PHE A 62 -16.55 0.21 -23.35
N SER A 63 -17.18 1.24 -23.93
CA SER A 63 -17.72 2.39 -23.20
C SER A 63 -18.74 1.97 -22.14
N SER A 64 -19.66 1.05 -22.44
CA SER A 64 -20.64 0.55 -21.48
C SER A 64 -19.98 -0.18 -20.30
N TRP A 65 -18.89 -0.91 -20.56
CA TRP A 65 -18.12 -1.57 -19.50
C TRP A 65 -17.37 -0.56 -18.61
N HIS A 66 -16.81 0.48 -19.21
CA HIS A 66 -16.18 1.57 -18.47
C HIS A 66 -17.18 2.33 -17.60
N GLU A 67 -18.39 2.57 -18.09
CA GLU A 67 -19.47 3.17 -17.32
C GLU A 67 -19.87 2.30 -16.12
N GLU A 68 -20.05 1.00 -16.31
CA GLU A 68 -20.34 0.06 -15.22
C GLU A 68 -19.25 0.07 -14.15
N ILE A 69 -17.97 0.01 -14.57
CA ILE A 69 -16.82 0.10 -13.65
C ILE A 69 -16.84 1.44 -12.90
N ALA A 70 -17.14 2.55 -13.56
CA ALA A 70 -17.21 3.87 -12.93
C ALA A 70 -18.31 3.93 -11.86
N VAL A 71 -19.49 3.36 -12.14
CA VAL A 71 -20.59 3.25 -11.17
C VAL A 71 -20.17 2.43 -9.96
N LEU A 72 -19.56 1.25 -10.17
CA LEU A 72 -19.08 0.39 -9.08
C LEU A 72 -18.00 1.08 -8.25
N LYS A 73 -17.01 1.75 -8.86
CA LYS A 73 -15.98 2.52 -8.17
C LYS A 73 -16.57 3.66 -7.32
N ASN A 74 -17.61 4.31 -7.80
CA ASN A 74 -18.26 5.37 -7.05
C ASN A 74 -19.09 4.83 -5.88
N ARG A 75 -19.78 3.71 -6.07
CA ARG A 75 -20.58 3.07 -5.03
C ARG A 75 -19.72 2.49 -3.91
N HIS A 76 -18.64 1.80 -4.27
CA HIS A 76 -17.76 1.08 -3.33
C HIS A 76 -16.45 1.84 -3.10
N ARG A 77 -16.52 3.15 -2.90
CA ARG A 77 -15.33 3.97 -2.64
C ARG A 77 -14.59 3.52 -1.40
N MET A 78 -13.26 3.57 -1.47
CA MET A 78 -12.42 3.54 -0.28
C MET A 78 -12.85 4.66 0.67
N ASN A 79 -13.15 4.32 1.90
CA ASN A 79 -13.60 5.26 2.91
C ASN A 79 -13.14 4.83 4.30
N TYR A 80 -13.12 5.76 5.24
CA TYR A 80 -12.68 5.58 6.61
C TYR A 80 -13.43 6.54 7.53
N ASP A 81 -13.26 6.43 8.83
CA ASP A 81 -13.86 7.34 9.82
C ASP A 81 -13.24 8.75 9.70
N ARG A 82 -13.92 9.62 8.95
CA ARG A 82 -13.49 11.00 8.78
C ARG A 82 -13.81 11.88 10.00
N ASP A 83 -14.72 11.44 10.86
CA ASP A 83 -15.16 12.15 12.06
C ASP A 83 -14.36 11.75 13.32
N SER A 84 -13.51 10.71 13.21
CA SER A 84 -12.63 10.29 14.31
C SER A 84 -11.80 11.46 14.87
N ASP A 85 -11.67 11.55 16.18
CA ASP A 85 -10.78 12.49 16.86
C ASP A 85 -9.29 12.12 16.69
N LEU A 86 -9.02 10.85 16.34
CA LEU A 86 -7.66 10.35 16.13
C LEU A 86 -7.20 10.61 14.69
N ILE A 87 -5.90 10.77 14.52
CA ILE A 87 -5.32 10.92 13.18
C ILE A 87 -5.48 9.61 12.41
N GLN A 88 -6.22 9.69 11.32
CA GLN A 88 -6.37 8.57 10.41
C GLN A 88 -5.22 8.54 9.39
N PRO A 89 -4.51 7.41 9.23
CA PRO A 89 -3.36 7.33 8.31
C PRO A 89 -3.74 7.66 6.87
N TYR A 90 -4.94 7.32 6.46
CA TYR A 90 -5.50 7.62 5.14
C TYR A 90 -5.54 9.13 4.86
N ALA A 91 -5.96 9.93 5.85
CA ALA A 91 -6.05 11.39 5.72
C ALA A 91 -4.67 12.02 5.50
N VAL A 92 -3.64 11.49 6.17
CA VAL A 92 -2.26 11.95 5.99
C VAL A 92 -1.76 11.63 4.58
N ILE A 93 -2.05 10.42 4.08
CA ILE A 93 -1.68 10.02 2.71
C ILE A 93 -2.44 10.86 1.66
N GLU A 94 -3.72 11.15 1.88
CA GLU A 94 -4.51 12.03 1.01
C GLU A 94 -3.89 13.44 0.95
N GLU A 95 -3.43 14.02 2.08
CA GLU A 95 -2.75 15.31 2.09
C GLU A 95 -1.38 15.27 1.40
N ILE A 96 -0.58 14.21 1.62
CA ILE A 96 0.67 13.99 0.89
C ILE A 96 0.40 13.93 -0.62
N ASN A 97 -0.58 13.14 -1.04
CA ASN A 97 -0.93 12.96 -2.45
C ASN A 97 -1.38 14.27 -3.10
N LYS A 98 -2.18 15.08 -2.38
CA LYS A 98 -2.66 16.38 -2.84
C LYS A 98 -1.51 17.36 -3.12
N ILE A 99 -0.50 17.40 -2.25
CA ILE A 99 0.67 18.27 -2.41
C ILE A 99 1.62 17.72 -3.47
N ALA A 100 1.89 16.42 -3.46
CA ALA A 100 2.79 15.75 -4.40
C ALA A 100 2.23 15.65 -5.82
N GLY A 101 0.91 15.78 -6.01
CA GLY A 101 0.25 15.76 -7.32
C GLY A 101 0.44 14.46 -8.09
N GLY A 102 0.67 13.34 -7.40
CA GLY A 102 0.88 12.01 -8.00
C GLY A 102 2.22 11.83 -8.72
N LYS A 103 3.19 12.72 -8.52
CA LYS A 103 4.48 12.72 -9.23
C LYS A 103 5.69 12.42 -8.35
N ALA A 104 5.50 12.26 -7.06
CA ALA A 104 6.58 11.87 -6.15
C ALA A 104 6.94 10.40 -6.32
N PHE A 105 8.21 10.08 -6.11
CA PHE A 105 8.62 8.72 -5.80
C PHE A 105 8.15 8.38 -4.40
N ILE A 106 7.37 7.33 -4.28
CA ILE A 106 6.92 6.80 -3.00
C ILE A 106 7.65 5.49 -2.73
N SER A 107 8.50 5.50 -1.74
CA SER A 107 9.06 4.28 -1.15
C SER A 107 8.23 3.88 0.06
N THR A 108 8.16 2.59 0.36
CA THR A 108 7.49 2.13 1.58
C THR A 108 8.28 1.09 2.33
N GLY A 109 8.25 1.18 3.66
CA GLY A 109 8.47 0.03 4.50
C GLY A 109 7.38 -1.03 4.29
N VAL A 110 7.35 -2.05 5.13
CA VAL A 110 6.37 -3.14 4.99
C VAL A 110 5.46 -3.22 6.22
N GLY A 111 4.15 -3.13 5.96
CA GLY A 111 3.11 -3.13 6.97
C GLY A 111 1.79 -2.54 6.45
N GLN A 112 0.94 -2.08 7.37
CA GLN A 112 -0.32 -1.42 7.01
C GLN A 112 -0.07 -0.13 6.20
N HIS A 113 0.95 0.66 6.55
CA HIS A 113 1.34 1.89 5.86
C HIS A 113 1.62 1.67 4.36
N GLN A 114 2.25 0.55 4.01
CA GLN A 114 2.46 0.13 2.62
C GLN A 114 1.12 -0.06 1.89
N MET A 115 0.16 -0.72 2.54
CA MET A 115 -1.14 -1.00 1.94
C MET A 115 -1.99 0.26 1.84
N TRP A 116 -1.99 1.13 2.86
CA TRP A 116 -2.67 2.42 2.81
C TRP A 116 -2.10 3.32 1.70
N ALA A 117 -0.77 3.36 1.56
CA ALA A 117 -0.15 4.10 0.46
C ALA A 117 -0.57 3.57 -0.91
N ALA A 118 -0.64 2.24 -1.08
CA ALA A 118 -1.12 1.63 -2.33
C ALA A 118 -2.60 1.94 -2.61
N GLN A 119 -3.43 2.08 -1.56
CA GLN A 119 -4.87 2.33 -1.69
C GLN A 119 -5.24 3.80 -1.92
N TYR A 120 -4.52 4.73 -1.29
CA TYR A 120 -4.91 6.14 -1.20
C TYR A 120 -3.98 7.10 -1.93
N PHE A 121 -2.81 6.65 -2.42
CA PHE A 121 -1.94 7.49 -3.23
C PHE A 121 -2.25 7.30 -4.73
N ASP A 122 -2.35 8.40 -5.46
CA ASP A 122 -2.71 8.42 -6.88
C ASP A 122 -1.45 8.63 -7.74
N PHE A 123 -0.94 7.56 -8.34
CA PHE A 123 0.26 7.61 -9.18
C PHE A 123 -0.08 8.06 -10.60
N ARG A 124 0.57 9.10 -11.09
CA ARG A 124 0.37 9.66 -12.44
C ARG A 124 1.39 9.23 -13.46
N GLU A 125 2.49 8.66 -13.01
CA GLU A 125 3.58 8.19 -13.86
C GLU A 125 3.97 6.75 -13.44
N PRO A 126 4.45 5.91 -14.38
CA PRO A 126 4.97 4.60 -14.03
C PRO A 126 6.30 4.70 -13.27
N ARG A 127 6.63 3.63 -12.52
CA ARG A 127 7.88 3.47 -11.76
C ARG A 127 8.07 4.47 -10.60
N LEU A 128 7.01 5.11 -10.13
CA LEU A 128 7.04 5.96 -8.93
C LEU A 128 6.82 5.18 -7.63
N TRP A 129 6.42 3.91 -7.71
CA TRP A 129 6.13 3.05 -6.58
C TRP A 129 7.29 2.09 -6.30
N LEU A 130 7.96 2.27 -5.15
CA LEU A 130 9.13 1.49 -4.72
C LEU A 130 8.77 0.72 -3.45
N THR A 131 8.51 -0.57 -3.58
CA THR A 131 8.04 -1.36 -2.44
C THR A 131 8.50 -2.81 -2.51
N SER A 132 8.73 -3.43 -1.35
CA SER A 132 8.99 -4.86 -1.26
C SER A 132 7.66 -5.64 -1.33
N GLY A 133 7.10 -5.77 -2.55
CA GLY A 133 5.78 -6.37 -2.76
C GLY A 133 5.77 -7.90 -2.73
N SER A 134 6.88 -8.54 -3.10
CA SER A 134 6.98 -10.00 -3.14
C SER A 134 7.35 -10.58 -1.77
N MET A 135 8.54 -10.30 -1.28
CA MET A 135 9.03 -10.85 -0.01
C MET A 135 8.48 -10.12 1.21
N GLY A 136 8.09 -8.86 1.08
CA GLY A 136 7.59 -8.07 2.20
C GLY A 136 8.67 -7.79 3.25
N THR A 137 9.83 -7.32 2.82
CA THR A 137 11.00 -7.08 3.69
C THR A 137 10.82 -5.77 4.45
N MET A 138 10.57 -5.85 5.76
CA MET A 138 10.54 -4.69 6.65
C MET A 138 11.90 -3.97 6.62
N GLY A 139 11.89 -2.62 6.64
CA GLY A 139 13.09 -1.80 6.54
C GLY A 139 13.55 -1.50 5.10
N PHE A 140 12.82 -1.96 4.08
CA PHE A 140 13.13 -1.66 2.67
C PHE A 140 12.95 -0.17 2.33
N GLY A 141 11.98 0.51 2.96
CA GLY A 141 11.52 1.84 2.56
C GLY A 141 12.62 2.89 2.54
N LEU A 142 13.25 3.15 3.67
CA LEU A 142 14.28 4.19 3.80
C LEU A 142 15.49 3.99 2.87
N PRO A 143 16.14 2.82 2.81
CA PRO A 143 17.25 2.61 1.88
C PRO A 143 16.85 2.78 0.40
N ALA A 144 15.65 2.34 0.02
CA ALA A 144 15.15 2.50 -1.34
C ALA A 144 14.86 3.97 -1.67
N ALA A 145 14.30 4.74 -0.71
CA ALA A 145 14.10 6.19 -0.87
C ALA A 145 15.44 6.93 -1.04
N ILE A 146 16.45 6.59 -0.25
CA ILE A 146 17.80 7.14 -0.37
C ILE A 146 18.36 6.85 -1.77
N GLY A 147 18.26 5.61 -2.23
CA GLY A 147 18.71 5.22 -3.58
C GLY A 147 17.98 5.98 -4.70
N ALA A 148 16.66 6.13 -4.56
CA ALA A 148 15.86 6.92 -5.50
C ALA A 148 16.26 8.40 -5.50
N GLN A 149 16.53 8.98 -4.32
CA GLN A 149 16.94 10.38 -4.21
C GLN A 149 18.36 10.62 -4.77
N PHE A 150 19.26 9.65 -4.68
CA PHE A 150 20.54 9.71 -5.38
C PHE A 150 20.37 9.74 -6.89
N ALA A 151 19.47 8.92 -7.41
CA ALA A 151 19.20 8.84 -8.84
C ALA A 151 18.43 10.07 -9.38
N HIS A 152 17.59 10.69 -8.54
CA HIS A 152 16.67 11.77 -8.90
C HIS A 152 16.73 12.91 -7.87
N ARG A 153 17.83 13.66 -7.87
CA ARG A 153 18.08 14.71 -6.87
C ARG A 153 17.12 15.89 -6.92
N ASP A 154 16.49 16.10 -8.04
CA ASP A 154 15.53 17.18 -8.34
C ASP A 154 14.07 16.75 -8.16
N ARG A 155 13.81 15.48 -7.87
CA ARG A 155 12.46 14.95 -7.69
C ARG A 155 12.13 14.81 -6.21
N LEU A 156 10.86 14.94 -5.89
CA LEU A 156 10.34 14.64 -4.55
C LEU A 156 10.35 13.12 -4.33
N VAL A 157 11.04 12.68 -3.29
CA VAL A 157 11.07 11.28 -2.85
C VAL A 157 10.57 11.23 -1.41
N ILE A 158 9.58 10.37 -1.17
CA ILE A 158 8.94 10.22 0.14
C ILE A 158 9.01 8.75 0.53
N ASP A 159 9.56 8.47 1.70
CA ASP A 159 9.46 7.18 2.37
C ASP A 159 8.24 7.18 3.29
N ILE A 160 7.32 6.25 3.07
CA ILE A 160 6.15 6.01 3.93
C ILE A 160 6.42 4.74 4.71
N ASP A 161 6.73 4.88 5.99
CA ASP A 161 7.11 3.75 6.84
C ASP A 161 6.20 3.63 8.09
N GLY A 162 6.35 2.55 8.81
CA GLY A 162 5.70 2.30 10.09
C GLY A 162 6.74 2.16 11.20
N ASP A 163 6.31 2.36 12.46
CA ASP A 163 7.20 2.30 13.62
C ASP A 163 7.95 0.98 13.76
N GLY A 164 7.35 -0.15 13.35
CA GLY A 164 8.01 -1.46 13.35
C GLY A 164 9.03 -1.61 12.23
N SER A 165 8.68 -1.25 11.00
CA SER A 165 9.53 -1.41 9.82
C SER A 165 10.71 -0.43 9.83
N MET A 166 10.49 0.83 10.20
CA MET A 166 11.55 1.86 10.32
C MET A 166 12.68 1.41 11.25
N ARG A 167 12.38 0.68 12.34
CA ARG A 167 13.40 0.19 13.28
C ARG A 167 14.45 -0.69 12.64
N MET A 168 14.13 -1.37 11.53
CA MET A 168 15.02 -2.34 10.89
C MET A 168 16.25 -1.69 10.27
N ASN A 169 16.09 -0.51 9.67
CA ASN A 169 17.16 0.22 8.99
C ASN A 169 17.23 1.71 9.37
N ILE A 170 16.82 2.05 10.59
CA ILE A 170 16.78 3.44 11.07
C ILE A 170 18.16 4.13 11.04
N GLY A 171 19.25 3.37 11.13
CA GLY A 171 20.61 3.89 11.02
C GLY A 171 20.93 4.56 9.68
N GLU A 172 20.14 4.29 8.64
CA GLU A 172 20.32 4.93 7.33
C GLU A 172 19.82 6.39 7.29
N LEU A 173 19.21 6.89 8.36
CA LEU A 173 18.90 8.32 8.49
C LEU A 173 20.17 9.18 8.38
N ASP A 174 21.27 8.73 9.03
CA ASP A 174 22.56 9.38 8.92
C ASP A 174 23.11 9.42 7.48
N THR A 175 22.86 8.39 6.70
CA THR A 175 23.22 8.37 5.26
C THR A 175 22.51 9.50 4.50
N ALA A 176 21.23 9.73 4.75
CA ALA A 176 20.47 10.79 4.08
C ALA A 176 21.05 12.18 4.40
N THR A 177 21.36 12.46 5.65
CA THR A 177 21.91 13.75 6.08
C THR A 177 23.36 13.96 5.68
N THR A 178 24.19 12.90 5.77
CA THR A 178 25.60 12.93 5.34
C THR A 178 25.73 13.34 3.87
N TYR A 179 24.84 12.87 3.00
CA TYR A 179 24.87 13.21 1.58
C TYR A 179 23.95 14.37 1.18
N GLY A 180 23.30 15.04 2.14
CA GLY A 180 22.43 16.17 1.91
C GLY A 180 21.25 15.83 0.97
N LEU A 181 20.68 14.63 1.12
CA LEU A 181 19.59 14.19 0.28
C LEU A 181 18.25 14.75 0.80
N PRO A 182 17.45 15.45 -0.03
CA PRO A 182 16.20 16.07 0.43
C PRO A 182 15.04 15.05 0.59
N VAL A 183 15.35 13.82 0.94
CA VAL A 183 14.36 12.76 1.16
C VAL A 183 13.41 13.12 2.30
N LYS A 184 12.12 12.80 2.13
CA LYS A 184 11.08 12.99 3.11
C LYS A 184 10.73 11.65 3.74
N VAL A 185 10.87 11.52 5.05
CA VAL A 185 10.59 10.28 5.79
C VAL A 185 9.39 10.51 6.68
N VAL A 186 8.28 9.80 6.44
CA VAL A 186 7.10 9.83 7.30
C VAL A 186 6.90 8.47 7.95
N VAL A 187 6.80 8.45 9.28
CA VAL A 187 6.62 7.22 10.07
C VAL A 187 5.25 7.23 10.72
N PHE A 188 4.40 6.32 10.31
CA PHE A 188 3.13 6.07 10.99
C PHE A 188 3.36 5.22 12.24
N ASN A 189 3.18 5.83 13.40
CA ASN A 189 3.39 5.20 14.69
C ASN A 189 2.04 4.88 15.35
N ASN A 190 1.69 3.58 15.38
CA ASN A 190 0.54 3.06 16.09
C ASN A 190 0.95 2.22 17.31
N TYR A 191 2.21 2.35 17.73
CA TYR A 191 2.80 1.59 18.85
C TYR A 191 2.72 0.08 18.68
N GLY A 192 2.88 -0.43 17.45
CA GLY A 192 2.80 -1.86 17.23
C GLY A 192 3.01 -2.32 15.79
N ASP A 193 3.16 -3.63 15.63
CA ASP A 193 3.15 -4.27 14.32
C ASP A 193 1.71 -4.37 13.81
N GLY A 194 1.19 -3.25 13.27
CA GLY A 194 -0.23 -3.03 13.00
C GLY A 194 -0.87 -4.11 12.12
N ARG A 195 -0.14 -4.62 11.12
CA ARG A 195 -0.65 -5.70 10.28
C ARG A 195 -0.87 -6.99 11.07
N VAL A 196 0.08 -7.34 11.96
CA VAL A 196 -0.04 -8.50 12.84
C VAL A 196 -1.19 -8.30 13.83
N ARG A 197 -1.29 -7.11 14.44
CA ARG A 197 -2.39 -6.76 15.36
C ARG A 197 -3.76 -6.88 14.71
N GLN A 198 -3.92 -6.41 13.46
CA GLN A 198 -5.17 -6.53 12.72
C GLN A 198 -5.57 -8.00 12.53
N TRP A 199 -4.62 -8.87 12.17
CA TRP A 199 -4.87 -10.29 12.05
C TRP A 199 -5.23 -10.93 13.39
N GLN A 200 -4.51 -10.57 14.46
CA GLN A 200 -4.79 -11.07 15.80
C GLN A 200 -6.19 -10.65 16.29
N LYS A 201 -6.63 -9.43 15.94
CA LYS A 201 -8.01 -8.98 16.22
C LYS A 201 -9.04 -9.78 15.43
N LEU A 202 -8.84 -9.93 14.12
CA LEU A 202 -9.83 -10.54 13.24
C LEU A 202 -9.92 -12.07 13.41
N PHE A 203 -8.79 -12.75 13.60
CA PHE A 203 -8.74 -14.21 13.50
C PHE A 203 -8.28 -14.92 14.77
N TYR A 204 -7.76 -14.22 15.76
CA TYR A 204 -7.21 -14.81 16.97
C TYR A 204 -7.83 -14.23 18.27
N GLN A 205 -9.09 -13.80 18.20
CA GLN A 205 -9.86 -13.31 19.35
C GLN A 205 -9.18 -12.13 20.10
N GLY A 206 -8.43 -11.30 19.37
CA GLY A 206 -7.71 -10.17 19.95
C GLY A 206 -6.52 -10.53 20.85
N ARG A 207 -6.03 -11.77 20.80
CA ARG A 207 -4.84 -12.19 21.58
C ARG A 207 -3.58 -11.58 20.97
N MET A 208 -3.15 -10.43 21.51
CA MET A 208 -1.94 -9.72 21.07
C MET A 208 -0.70 -10.43 21.60
N SER A 209 0.13 -10.98 20.69
CA SER A 209 1.36 -11.65 21.05
C SER A 209 2.51 -11.09 20.21
N GLY A 210 3.48 -10.46 20.87
CA GLY A 210 4.68 -9.90 20.26
C GLY A 210 4.46 -8.68 19.35
N SER A 211 3.23 -8.23 19.15
CA SER A 211 2.84 -7.17 18.22
C SER A 211 2.63 -5.80 18.88
N ASP A 212 2.53 -5.74 20.19
CA ASP A 212 2.38 -4.50 20.97
C ASP A 212 3.77 -3.93 21.31
N LYS A 213 3.97 -2.68 20.97
CA LYS A 213 5.20 -1.91 21.22
C LYS A 213 4.96 -0.70 22.13
N SER A 214 3.81 -0.60 22.78
CA SER A 214 3.44 0.54 23.63
C SER A 214 4.39 0.76 24.82
N LEU A 215 5.07 -0.30 25.27
CA LEU A 215 6.10 -0.23 26.32
C LEU A 215 7.48 0.21 25.84
N HIS A 216 7.67 0.38 24.53
CA HIS A 216 8.96 0.79 23.99
C HIS A 216 9.13 2.30 24.12
N SER A 217 10.27 2.73 24.63
CA SER A 217 10.62 4.14 24.83
C SER A 217 11.33 4.78 23.62
N LYS A 218 11.18 4.20 22.42
CA LYS A 218 11.82 4.74 21.22
C LYS A 218 11.21 6.10 20.86
N ASP A 219 12.05 7.11 20.79
CA ASP A 219 11.71 8.44 20.29
C ASP A 219 12.31 8.59 18.89
N PHE A 220 11.45 8.51 17.88
CA PHE A 220 11.87 8.60 16.48
C PHE A 220 12.32 10.02 16.11
N VAL A 221 11.67 11.05 16.64
CA VAL A 221 12.02 12.46 16.38
C VAL A 221 13.42 12.75 16.89
N ARG A 222 13.71 12.43 18.16
CA ARG A 222 15.04 12.62 18.72
C ARG A 222 16.12 11.82 18.01
N THR A 223 15.78 10.63 17.51
CA THR A 223 16.73 9.85 16.71
C THR A 223 17.05 10.57 15.41
N ALA A 224 16.05 11.05 14.69
CA ALA A 224 16.25 11.80 13.45
C ALA A 224 17.04 13.11 13.70
N GLU A 225 16.77 13.82 14.81
CA GLU A 225 17.55 14.99 15.21
C GLU A 225 19.02 14.66 15.45
N ALA A 226 19.29 13.53 16.15
CA ALA A 226 20.66 13.06 16.40
C ALA A 226 21.40 12.68 15.12
N ASP A 227 20.67 12.17 14.12
CA ASP A 227 21.17 11.84 12.79
C ASP A 227 21.18 13.06 11.82
N GLY A 228 20.96 14.28 12.35
CA GLY A 228 21.17 15.53 11.63
C GLY A 228 19.96 16.11 10.87
N PHE A 229 18.78 15.56 11.02
CA PHE A 229 17.56 16.12 10.44
C PHE A 229 17.19 17.44 11.13
N LYS A 230 17.22 18.54 10.38
CA LYS A 230 16.82 19.86 10.90
C LYS A 230 15.31 20.02 10.99
N PHE A 231 14.58 19.33 10.14
CA PHE A 231 13.14 19.17 10.28
C PHE A 231 12.89 17.74 10.79
N ALA A 232 12.65 17.61 12.08
CA ALA A 232 12.19 16.38 12.72
C ALA A 232 11.03 16.76 13.65
N ARG A 233 9.82 16.34 13.33
CA ARG A 233 8.59 16.75 14.02
C ARG A 233 7.72 15.55 14.34
N ARG A 234 6.84 15.74 15.34
CA ARG A 234 5.76 14.81 15.67
C ARG A 234 4.43 15.48 15.37
N LEU A 235 3.57 14.79 14.65
CA LEU A 235 2.17 15.11 14.41
C LEU A 235 1.32 14.19 15.29
N ASP A 236 0.67 14.75 16.31
CA ASP A 236 -0.18 14.06 17.27
C ASP A 236 -1.57 14.69 17.44
N ARG A 237 -1.84 15.75 16.68
CA ARG A 237 -3.12 16.46 16.68
C ARG A 237 -3.70 16.50 15.26
N LYS A 238 -4.95 16.05 15.12
CA LYS A 238 -5.64 15.93 13.82
C LYS A 238 -5.72 17.27 13.08
N GLU A 239 -6.00 18.34 13.81
CA GLU A 239 -6.15 19.68 13.26
C GLU A 239 -4.88 20.23 12.60
N ASP A 240 -3.72 19.75 12.99
CA ASP A 240 -2.42 20.18 12.46
C ASP A 240 -1.98 19.40 11.22
N THR A 241 -2.74 18.37 10.79
CA THR A 241 -2.35 17.46 9.71
C THR A 241 -2.01 18.21 8.42
N GLY A 242 -2.88 19.09 7.95
CA GLY A 242 -2.68 19.79 6.68
C GLY A 242 -1.48 20.73 6.67
N SER A 243 -1.29 21.52 7.76
CA SER A 243 -0.16 22.43 7.88
C SER A 243 1.16 21.69 8.05
N MET A 244 1.21 20.68 8.94
CA MET A 244 2.42 19.92 9.22
C MET A 244 2.90 19.13 8.01
N VAL A 245 1.99 18.48 7.28
CA VAL A 245 2.33 17.74 6.04
C VAL A 245 2.88 18.70 4.98
N ARG A 246 2.31 19.90 4.85
CA ARG A 246 2.82 20.92 3.93
C ARG A 246 4.22 21.38 4.31
N GLU A 247 4.43 21.76 5.56
CA GLU A 247 5.76 22.17 6.05
C GLU A 247 6.80 21.07 5.85
N PHE A 248 6.43 19.81 6.12
CA PHE A 248 7.28 18.65 5.94
C PHE A 248 7.71 18.45 4.48
N ILE A 249 6.77 18.55 3.53
CA ILE A 249 7.07 18.34 2.10
C ILE A 249 7.86 19.52 1.53
N GLU A 250 7.50 20.76 1.90
CA GLU A 250 8.10 21.99 1.37
C GLU A 250 9.45 22.34 2.02
N PHE A 251 9.82 21.67 3.12
CA PHE A 251 11.11 21.92 3.77
C PHE A 251 12.28 21.65 2.81
N ASP A 252 13.22 22.59 2.72
CA ASP A 252 14.42 22.44 1.88
C ASP A 252 15.47 21.60 2.60
N GLY A 253 15.56 20.33 2.24
CA GLY A 253 16.48 19.35 2.82
C GLY A 253 15.79 18.06 3.30
N PRO A 254 16.55 17.18 3.96
CA PRO A 254 15.98 15.98 4.57
C PRO A 254 15.01 16.35 5.68
N ALA A 255 13.83 15.72 5.67
CA ALA A 255 12.79 15.97 6.65
C ALA A 255 12.21 14.66 7.20
N PHE A 256 11.95 14.65 8.50
CA PHE A 256 11.40 13.53 9.23
C PHE A 256 10.09 13.91 9.93
N LEU A 257 9.03 13.16 9.71
CA LEU A 257 7.73 13.35 10.33
C LEU A 257 7.25 12.05 11.00
N GLU A 258 7.18 12.03 12.31
CA GLU A 258 6.47 10.97 13.04
C GLU A 258 5.00 11.35 13.17
N VAL A 259 4.09 10.47 12.78
CA VAL A 259 2.65 10.68 12.91
C VAL A 259 2.09 9.66 13.89
N ILE A 260 1.52 10.14 14.99
CA ILE A 260 0.81 9.27 15.94
C ILE A 260 -0.59 9.04 15.40
N ILE A 261 -0.84 7.82 14.94
CA ILE A 261 -2.08 7.46 14.27
C ILE A 261 -2.99 6.64 15.16
N ASP A 262 -4.26 6.55 14.74
CA ASP A 262 -5.22 5.63 15.35
C ASP A 262 -4.64 4.20 15.39
N PRO A 263 -4.45 3.62 16.60
CA PRO A 263 -3.88 2.28 16.74
C PRO A 263 -4.79 1.18 16.18
N ASP A 264 -6.06 1.49 15.94
CA ASP A 264 -7.07 0.57 15.45
C ASP A 264 -7.39 0.76 13.96
N ALA A 265 -6.76 1.72 13.31
CA ALA A 265 -6.88 1.87 11.87
C ALA A 265 -6.52 0.57 11.14
N GLY A 266 -7.46 0.04 10.36
CA GLY A 266 -7.32 -1.23 9.64
C GLY A 266 -7.02 -1.03 8.16
N VAL A 267 -6.61 -2.08 7.50
CA VAL A 267 -6.51 -2.13 6.03
C VAL A 267 -7.76 -2.82 5.50
N TYR A 268 -8.61 -2.07 4.83
CA TYR A 268 -9.82 -2.55 4.20
C TYR A 268 -9.98 -1.98 2.78
N PRO A 269 -10.60 -2.71 1.83
CA PRO A 269 -11.06 -4.09 1.95
C PRO A 269 -9.88 -5.07 1.99
N MET A 270 -10.10 -6.25 2.54
CA MET A 270 -9.11 -7.32 2.55
C MET A 270 -9.74 -8.69 2.28
N VAL A 271 -8.98 -9.56 1.64
CA VAL A 271 -9.34 -10.97 1.47
C VAL A 271 -8.69 -11.75 2.59
N GLY A 272 -9.50 -12.40 3.44
CA GLY A 272 -9.00 -13.27 4.49
C GLY A 272 -8.41 -14.58 3.94
N PRO A 273 -7.69 -15.36 4.76
CA PRO A 273 -7.15 -16.65 4.34
C PRO A 273 -8.25 -17.58 3.82
N GLY A 274 -8.03 -18.15 2.63
CA GLY A 274 -8.97 -19.07 2.00
C GLY A 274 -10.29 -18.47 1.54
N LEU A 275 -10.44 -17.14 1.59
CA LEU A 275 -11.63 -16.46 1.09
C LEU A 275 -11.49 -16.07 -0.38
N SER A 276 -12.62 -16.10 -1.08
CA SER A 276 -12.76 -15.53 -2.42
C SER A 276 -13.04 -14.03 -2.37
N TYR A 277 -12.91 -13.35 -3.52
CA TYR A 277 -13.11 -11.90 -3.60
C TYR A 277 -14.55 -11.45 -3.26
N ASP A 278 -15.56 -12.29 -3.49
CA ASP A 278 -16.95 -12.02 -3.12
C ASP A 278 -17.18 -12.09 -1.60
N LYS A 279 -16.24 -12.69 -0.85
CA LYS A 279 -16.23 -12.78 0.62
C LYS A 279 -15.22 -11.82 1.27
N MET A 280 -14.86 -10.76 0.57
CA MET A 280 -13.94 -9.74 1.03
C MET A 280 -14.46 -9.03 2.28
N ILE A 281 -13.59 -8.83 3.26
CA ILE A 281 -13.89 -8.06 4.47
C ILE A 281 -13.74 -6.57 4.16
N THR A 282 -14.83 -5.80 4.27
CA THR A 282 -14.86 -4.38 3.87
C THR A 282 -14.68 -3.40 5.02
N GLY A 283 -14.76 -3.85 6.29
CA GLY A 283 -14.84 -2.94 7.43
C GLY A 283 -16.17 -2.17 7.47
N ASP A 284 -16.23 -1.13 8.32
CA ASP A 284 -17.48 -0.42 8.62
C ASP A 284 -17.78 0.75 7.68
N PHE A 285 -16.78 1.25 6.95
CA PHE A 285 -16.88 2.49 6.17
C PHE A 285 -16.89 2.29 4.66
N ILE A 286 -16.77 1.06 4.17
CA ILE A 286 -16.82 0.74 2.74
C ILE A 286 -18.11 -0.04 2.48
N GLU A 287 -18.95 0.48 1.58
CA GLU A 287 -20.17 -0.21 1.21
C GLU A 287 -19.86 -1.58 0.62
N ALA A 288 -20.30 -2.62 1.30
CA ALA A 288 -20.14 -3.99 0.83
C ALA A 288 -21.09 -4.24 -0.34
N ARG A 289 -20.72 -5.16 -1.24
CA ARG A 289 -21.65 -5.69 -2.23
C ARG A 289 -22.83 -6.33 -1.50
N ASP A 290 -24.06 -6.10 -1.99
CA ASP A 290 -25.26 -6.72 -1.43
C ASP A 290 -25.04 -8.24 -1.35
N LYS A 291 -24.93 -8.75 -0.13
CA LYS A 291 -24.86 -10.18 0.12
C LYS A 291 -26.25 -10.67 0.50
N PRO A 292 -26.64 -11.88 0.08
CA PRO A 292 -27.70 -12.59 0.79
C PRO A 292 -27.30 -12.71 2.26
N SER A 293 -28.22 -12.39 3.16
CA SER A 293 -27.98 -12.09 4.58
C SER A 293 -27.46 -13.22 5.47
N ASP A 294 -27.14 -14.41 4.96
CA ASP A 294 -26.96 -15.61 5.77
C ASP A 294 -25.60 -16.32 5.69
N ASP A 295 -24.59 -15.80 4.95
CA ASP A 295 -23.36 -16.55 4.66
C ASP A 295 -22.05 -15.82 5.03
N GLN A 296 -21.99 -15.10 6.13
CA GLN A 296 -20.69 -14.72 6.69
C GLN A 296 -20.24 -15.80 7.69
N PRO A 297 -19.18 -16.58 7.38
CA PRO A 297 -18.57 -17.40 8.42
C PRO A 297 -18.05 -16.46 9.51
N GLY A 298 -18.46 -16.72 10.76
CA GLY A 298 -17.93 -15.99 11.90
C GLY A 298 -16.41 -16.18 11.99
N PRO A 299 -15.67 -15.28 12.68
CA PRO A 299 -14.22 -15.39 12.84
C PRO A 299 -13.74 -16.74 13.42
N SER A 300 -14.63 -17.49 14.09
CA SER A 300 -14.35 -18.81 14.67
C SER A 300 -14.45 -19.97 13.68
N GLU A 301 -14.98 -19.78 12.48
CA GLU A 301 -15.18 -20.84 11.48
C GLU A 301 -14.10 -20.85 10.40
N MET A 302 -13.12 -19.95 10.49
CA MET A 302 -12.06 -19.82 9.49
C MET A 302 -10.76 -20.58 9.82
N PHE A 303 -10.75 -21.37 10.93
CA PHE A 303 -9.59 -22.18 11.36
C PHE A 303 -10.02 -23.52 11.90
#